data_cb935f0d39e5430e3b9c5441eb12accf
#
_entry.id   cb935f0d39e5430e3b9c5441eb12accf
#
_cell.length_a   1.000
_cell.length_b   1.000
_cell.length_c   1.000
_cell.angle_alpha   90.00
_cell.angle_beta   90.00
_cell.angle_gamma   90.00
#
_symmetry.space_group_name_H-M   'P 1'
#
loop_
_entity.id
_entity.type
_entity.pdbx_description
1 polymer ?
#
loop_
_entity_poly.entity_id
_entity_poly.type
_entity_poly.pdbx_seq_one_letter_code
_entity_poly.pdbx_strand_id
1 'polypeptide(L)'
;IGFRTPSDNSTGVAHILEHSVLNGSRKYRTKEPFMDLVKSSLATFLNAMTFSDKTIYPVSSRNEKDFTHLMDVYLDAVFNPAIYESKEIFLQEGWHYHLEKADDPLTYRGVVYNEMRGALSGADAQVQNAILTALYPDTVYGKESGGDPYEIPSLTYDDFLDFHRRYYHPSNAYIFLYGQVDLARRLKLIHEDYLSHYEPLDLDSSLAVQAPFAAAKEVEVTYSAAPEDSKVNKDQLAYALIFGSRTSLRDLFLADLLTDALIDSQAGPIRQALREAGIGADVQSFSSDGLQIPFGIIAKDTDAARKDDFVQVVEEAFRKLAEEGPDKDLLLASLNKIEFAYRECQGFGTRGVVYYINAFESWLYDGSPFDALHYEAPLAALREDIEAGRLGEEIRSRILDNPHKVILTARPEAGKTDRRDAAVAEELAAYKASLTEAEVQALVEETHRLIARQNRADTPEERATLPVLSLDDIDASIPRVPTEKDQLPQG
;
A
#
# COMPACT_ATOMS: atom_id res chain seq x y z
N ILE A 1 -14.97 -0.27 -4.75
CA ILE A 1 -14.89 1.19 -4.88
C ILE A 1 -13.54 1.68 -4.38
N GLY A 2 -13.00 2.72 -5.01
CA GLY A 2 -11.78 3.40 -4.57
C GLY A 2 -11.81 4.87 -4.92
N PHE A 3 -10.87 5.60 -4.33
CA PHE A 3 -10.73 7.03 -4.50
C PHE A 3 -9.25 7.37 -4.73
N ARG A 4 -8.98 8.42 -5.51
CA ARG A 4 -7.68 9.09 -5.44
C ARG A 4 -7.57 9.83 -4.12
N THR A 5 -6.56 9.51 -3.32
CA THR A 5 -6.38 10.07 -1.98
C THR A 5 -4.92 10.51 -1.76
N PRO A 6 -4.40 11.45 -2.59
CA PRO A 6 -3.04 11.91 -2.42
C PRO A 6 -2.88 12.67 -1.09
N SER A 7 -1.92 12.23 -0.27
CA SER A 7 -1.55 12.92 0.97
C SER A 7 -0.20 13.62 0.79
N ASP A 8 -0.13 14.91 1.08
CA ASP A 8 1.08 15.72 0.96
C ASP A 8 1.99 15.69 2.20
N ASN A 9 1.61 14.93 3.22
CA ASN A 9 2.32 14.76 4.48
C ASN A 9 2.28 13.31 4.97
N SER A 10 3.01 12.99 6.02
CA SER A 10 3.08 11.65 6.61
C SER A 10 2.22 11.51 7.87
N THR A 11 1.12 12.25 8.01
CA THR A 11 0.19 12.11 9.15
C THR A 11 -0.67 10.86 9.09
N GLY A 12 -0.65 10.11 7.97
CA GLY A 12 -1.46 8.91 7.78
C GLY A 12 -2.96 9.19 7.67
N VAL A 13 -3.36 10.40 7.28
CA VAL A 13 -4.78 10.79 7.21
C VAL A 13 -5.60 9.87 6.32
N ALA A 14 -5.07 9.41 5.18
CA ALA A 14 -5.75 8.47 4.29
C ALA A 14 -5.94 7.09 4.94
N HIS A 15 -4.94 6.59 5.65
CA HIS A 15 -4.98 5.31 6.36
C HIS A 15 -5.93 5.37 7.58
N ILE A 16 -5.86 6.44 8.36
CA ILE A 16 -6.80 6.65 9.47
C ILE A 16 -8.23 6.74 8.98
N LEU A 17 -8.47 7.39 7.82
CA LEU A 17 -9.79 7.41 7.19
C LEU A 17 -10.22 6.04 6.70
N GLU A 18 -9.32 5.26 6.12
CA GLU A 18 -9.61 3.89 5.69
C GLU A 18 -10.23 3.09 6.83
N HIS A 19 -9.60 3.07 8.01
CA HIS A 19 -10.13 2.43 9.21
C HIS A 19 -11.43 3.07 9.67
N SER A 20 -11.45 4.39 9.78
CA SER A 20 -12.53 5.14 10.42
C SER A 20 -13.87 5.07 9.70
N VAL A 21 -13.89 5.07 8.35
CA VAL A 21 -15.14 4.99 7.59
C VAL A 21 -15.86 3.65 7.78
N LEU A 22 -15.13 2.60 8.16
CA LEU A 22 -15.67 1.27 8.43
C LEU A 22 -16.22 1.12 9.86
N ASN A 23 -16.14 2.17 10.68
CA ASN A 23 -16.58 2.21 12.08
C ASN A 23 -17.97 2.85 12.24
N GLY A 24 -18.95 2.32 11.51
CA GLY A 24 -20.33 2.80 11.52
C GLY A 24 -20.64 3.81 10.42
N SER A 25 -21.90 3.81 10.00
CA SER A 25 -22.39 4.68 8.94
C SER A 25 -23.85 5.07 9.16
N ARG A 26 -24.39 5.90 8.26
CA ARG A 26 -25.79 6.37 8.36
C ARG A 26 -26.80 5.22 8.44
N LYS A 27 -26.64 4.17 7.61
CA LYS A 27 -27.52 3.00 7.59
C LYS A 27 -27.11 1.95 8.64
N TYR A 28 -25.82 1.73 8.84
CA TYR A 28 -25.27 0.63 9.63
C TYR A 28 -24.60 1.16 10.90
N ARG A 29 -25.29 1.06 12.01
CA ARG A 29 -25.00 1.81 13.24
C ARG A 29 -24.21 1.03 14.30
N THR A 30 -23.80 -0.21 14.02
CA THR A 30 -22.89 -0.90 14.93
C THR A 30 -21.53 -0.18 14.97
N LYS A 31 -20.79 -0.38 16.03
CA LYS A 31 -19.47 0.25 16.17
C LYS A 31 -18.49 -0.18 15.08
N GLU A 32 -18.57 -1.44 14.68
CA GLU A 32 -17.63 -2.06 13.76
C GLU A 32 -18.36 -2.94 12.73
N PRO A 33 -19.19 -2.35 11.82
CA PRO A 33 -19.93 -3.13 10.82
C PRO A 33 -19.02 -4.05 9.98
N PHE A 34 -17.81 -3.60 9.69
CA PHE A 34 -16.80 -4.41 9.00
C PHE A 34 -16.49 -5.70 9.74
N MET A 35 -16.17 -5.62 11.03
CA MET A 35 -15.84 -6.79 11.85
C MET A 35 -17.05 -7.72 12.06
N ASP A 36 -18.26 -7.17 12.06
CA ASP A 36 -19.50 -7.95 12.09
C ASP A 36 -19.68 -8.73 10.77
N LEU A 37 -19.41 -8.11 9.62
CA LEU A 37 -19.46 -8.77 8.31
C LEU A 37 -18.38 -9.85 8.17
N VAL A 38 -17.16 -9.64 8.66
CA VAL A 38 -16.10 -10.67 8.69
C VAL A 38 -16.60 -11.95 9.36
N LYS A 39 -17.45 -11.84 10.39
CA LYS A 39 -17.98 -12.98 11.16
C LYS A 39 -19.23 -13.59 10.57
N SER A 40 -20.04 -12.84 9.79
CA SER A 40 -21.40 -13.22 9.44
C SER A 40 -21.68 -13.29 7.94
N SER A 41 -20.79 -12.80 7.07
CA SER A 41 -20.95 -12.86 5.63
C SER A 41 -20.37 -14.13 5.01
N LEU A 42 -20.70 -14.37 3.73
CA LEU A 42 -20.11 -15.40 2.88
C LEU A 42 -19.04 -14.81 1.96
N ALA A 43 -18.45 -13.69 2.36
CA ALA A 43 -17.42 -13.01 1.59
C ALA A 43 -16.26 -13.95 1.23
N THR A 44 -15.84 -13.92 -0.02
CA THR A 44 -14.60 -14.58 -0.47
C THR A 44 -13.42 -13.64 -0.40
N PHE A 45 -13.68 -12.32 -0.30
CA PHE A 45 -12.71 -11.28 -0.01
C PHE A 45 -13.40 -10.09 0.65
N LEU A 46 -12.82 -9.57 1.71
CA LEU A 46 -13.31 -8.42 2.45
C LEU A 46 -12.08 -7.69 3.02
N ASN A 47 -11.81 -6.48 2.54
CA ASN A 47 -10.67 -5.69 2.99
C ASN A 47 -10.86 -4.20 2.67
N ALA A 48 -9.94 -3.38 3.16
CA ALA A 48 -9.66 -2.04 2.70
C ALA A 48 -8.15 -1.89 2.59
N MET A 49 -7.67 -0.99 1.73
CA MET A 49 -6.24 -0.83 1.46
C MET A 49 -5.93 0.63 1.13
N THR A 50 -4.94 1.18 1.81
CA THR A 50 -4.38 2.51 1.54
C THR A 50 -3.02 2.40 0.87
N PHE A 51 -2.85 3.17 -0.20
CA PHE A 51 -1.60 3.35 -0.96
C PHE A 51 -1.20 4.83 -0.94
N SER A 52 -0.09 5.17 -1.53
CA SER A 52 0.38 6.55 -1.56
C SER A 52 -0.54 7.54 -2.30
N ASP A 53 -1.33 7.04 -3.24
CA ASP A 53 -2.15 7.86 -4.14
C ASP A 53 -3.63 7.46 -4.20
N LYS A 54 -4.02 6.35 -3.55
CA LYS A 54 -5.39 5.81 -3.57
C LYS A 54 -5.73 5.08 -2.29
N THR A 55 -7.03 5.03 -2.00
CA THR A 55 -7.61 4.15 -0.98
C THR A 55 -8.73 3.34 -1.62
N ILE A 56 -8.71 2.02 -1.46
CA ILE A 56 -9.66 1.10 -2.09
C ILE A 56 -10.38 0.23 -1.07
N TYR A 57 -11.62 -0.07 -1.37
CA TYR A 57 -12.54 -0.85 -0.54
C TYR A 57 -13.11 -2.02 -1.36
N PRO A 58 -12.32 -3.08 -1.57
CA PRO A 58 -12.73 -4.22 -2.36
C PRO A 58 -13.51 -5.23 -1.53
N VAL A 59 -14.61 -5.75 -2.11
CA VAL A 59 -15.40 -6.84 -1.55
C VAL A 59 -15.69 -7.87 -2.63
N SER A 60 -15.82 -9.13 -2.24
CA SER A 60 -16.17 -10.21 -3.14
C SER A 60 -17.00 -11.27 -2.42
N SER A 61 -18.08 -11.74 -3.05
CA SER A 61 -18.88 -12.87 -2.58
C SER A 61 -19.40 -13.67 -3.77
N ARG A 62 -19.58 -14.98 -3.58
CA ARG A 62 -20.21 -15.88 -4.55
C ARG A 62 -21.73 -15.99 -4.34
N ASN A 63 -22.25 -15.44 -3.25
CA ASN A 63 -23.68 -15.38 -2.95
C ASN A 63 -24.22 -14.01 -3.37
N GLU A 64 -25.27 -13.98 -4.19
CA GLU A 64 -25.79 -12.72 -4.75
C GLU A 64 -26.37 -11.78 -3.69
N LYS A 65 -27.05 -12.33 -2.69
CA LYS A 65 -27.63 -11.54 -1.60
C LYS A 65 -26.55 -10.97 -0.71
N ASP A 66 -25.57 -11.80 -0.34
CA ASP A 66 -24.40 -11.38 0.43
C ASP A 66 -23.60 -10.30 -0.30
N PHE A 67 -23.34 -10.49 -1.60
CA PHE A 67 -22.68 -9.46 -2.41
C PHE A 67 -23.45 -8.13 -2.41
N THR A 68 -24.79 -8.17 -2.44
CA THR A 68 -25.61 -6.96 -2.34
C THR A 68 -25.46 -6.29 -0.99
N HIS A 69 -25.46 -7.06 0.09
CA HIS A 69 -25.26 -6.56 1.44
C HIS A 69 -23.88 -5.91 1.60
N LEU A 70 -22.83 -6.60 1.17
CA LEU A 70 -21.46 -6.09 1.23
C LEU A 70 -21.30 -4.78 0.43
N MET A 71 -21.86 -4.75 -0.79
CA MET A 71 -21.82 -3.56 -1.63
C MET A 71 -22.52 -2.37 -0.96
N ASP A 72 -23.71 -2.57 -0.38
CA ASP A 72 -24.48 -1.50 0.26
C ASP A 72 -23.79 -1.00 1.54
N VAL A 73 -23.25 -1.92 2.36
CA VAL A 73 -22.49 -1.53 3.58
C VAL A 73 -21.26 -0.71 3.22
N TYR A 74 -20.49 -1.12 2.21
CA TYR A 74 -19.29 -0.41 1.84
C TYR A 74 -19.55 0.95 1.18
N LEU A 75 -20.60 1.05 0.35
CA LEU A 75 -21.02 2.32 -0.23
C LEU A 75 -21.49 3.29 0.84
N ASP A 76 -22.29 2.81 1.82
CA ASP A 76 -22.74 3.68 2.91
C ASP A 76 -21.58 4.09 3.84
N ALA A 77 -20.65 3.17 4.09
CA ALA A 77 -19.45 3.45 4.87
C ALA A 77 -18.61 4.57 4.27
N VAL A 78 -18.30 4.51 2.98
CA VAL A 78 -17.41 5.50 2.33
C VAL A 78 -18.10 6.83 2.06
N PHE A 79 -19.42 6.84 1.76
CA PHE A 79 -20.14 8.08 1.43
C PHE A 79 -20.85 8.73 2.63
N ASN A 80 -21.22 7.95 3.63
CA ASN A 80 -21.99 8.43 4.78
C ASN A 80 -21.43 7.89 6.12
N PRO A 81 -20.11 7.98 6.38
CA PRO A 81 -19.52 7.44 7.60
C PRO A 81 -19.98 8.20 8.84
N ALA A 82 -20.00 7.51 9.98
CA ALA A 82 -20.35 8.10 11.28
C ALA A 82 -19.28 9.05 11.84
N ILE A 83 -18.18 9.26 11.14
CA ILE A 83 -17.06 10.12 11.58
C ILE A 83 -17.46 11.58 11.85
N TYR A 84 -18.52 12.06 11.22
CA TYR A 84 -19.05 13.43 11.43
C TYR A 84 -19.89 13.56 12.70
N GLU A 85 -20.41 12.44 13.19
CA GLU A 85 -21.27 12.38 14.38
C GLU A 85 -20.49 12.00 15.64
N SER A 86 -19.38 11.27 15.47
CA SER A 86 -18.57 10.74 16.59
C SER A 86 -17.07 10.95 16.37
N LYS A 87 -16.54 11.98 17.06
CA LYS A 87 -15.09 12.22 17.12
C LYS A 87 -14.32 11.04 17.73
N GLU A 88 -14.98 10.25 18.56
CA GLU A 88 -14.38 9.09 19.21
C GLU A 88 -13.88 8.05 18.21
N ILE A 89 -14.43 8.00 16.97
CA ILE A 89 -13.94 7.13 15.91
C ILE A 89 -12.52 7.55 15.51
N PHE A 90 -12.30 8.85 15.27
CA PHE A 90 -10.98 9.39 14.97
C PHE A 90 -9.99 9.15 16.12
N LEU A 91 -10.42 9.39 17.36
CA LEU A 91 -9.55 9.19 18.55
C LEU A 91 -9.20 7.71 18.75
N GLN A 92 -10.07 6.79 18.39
CA GLN A 92 -9.84 5.33 18.46
C GLN A 92 -8.92 4.87 17.34
N GLU A 93 -9.24 5.19 16.09
CA GLU A 93 -8.54 4.67 14.92
C GLU A 93 -7.24 5.43 14.62
N GLY A 94 -7.24 6.74 14.77
CA GLY A 94 -6.08 7.58 14.51
C GLY A 94 -5.13 7.66 15.69
N TRP A 95 -5.36 8.66 16.53
CA TRP A 95 -4.55 8.88 17.73
C TRP A 95 -5.29 9.70 18.79
N HIS A 96 -4.89 9.53 20.03
CA HIS A 96 -5.36 10.34 21.17
C HIS A 96 -4.32 10.41 22.29
N TYR A 97 -4.42 11.44 23.14
CA TYR A 97 -3.75 11.46 24.42
C TYR A 97 -4.37 10.42 25.34
N HIS A 98 -3.57 9.50 25.85
CA HIS A 98 -4.02 8.43 26.73
C HIS A 98 -3.51 8.62 28.14
N LEU A 99 -4.45 8.75 29.11
CA LEU A 99 -4.16 8.98 30.51
C LEU A 99 -5.25 8.29 31.35
N GLU A 100 -4.95 7.12 31.95
CA GLU A 100 -5.94 6.39 32.75
C GLU A 100 -6.12 6.99 34.16
N LYS A 101 -5.03 7.51 34.76
CA LYS A 101 -5.04 8.21 36.06
C LYS A 101 -4.19 9.46 35.99
N ALA A 102 -4.53 10.46 36.78
CA ALA A 102 -3.82 11.72 36.81
C ALA A 102 -2.30 11.60 37.06
N ASP A 103 -1.86 10.57 37.81
CA ASP A 103 -0.44 10.35 38.13
C ASP A 103 0.30 9.51 37.06
N ASP A 104 -0.42 8.86 36.13
CA ASP A 104 0.19 8.05 35.06
C ASP A 104 0.98 8.92 34.08
N PRO A 105 1.97 8.40 33.37
CA PRO A 105 2.58 9.10 32.24
C PRO A 105 1.57 9.30 31.12
N LEU A 106 1.56 10.49 30.53
CA LEU A 106 0.78 10.77 29.32
C LEU A 106 1.43 10.07 28.12
N THR A 107 0.64 9.40 27.30
CA THR A 107 1.11 8.67 26.11
C THR A 107 0.20 8.92 24.92
N TYR A 108 0.70 8.68 23.70
CA TYR A 108 -0.14 8.57 22.53
C TYR A 108 -0.63 7.13 22.36
N ARG A 109 -1.90 6.97 21.98
CA ARG A 109 -2.50 5.69 21.56
C ARG A 109 -3.44 5.91 20.36
N GLY A 110 -3.70 4.85 19.64
CA GLY A 110 -4.61 4.77 18.49
C GLY A 110 -4.33 3.50 17.71
N VAL A 111 -5.29 3.00 16.95
CA VAL A 111 -5.13 1.76 16.19
C VAL A 111 -4.01 1.94 15.14
N VAL A 112 -4.18 2.90 14.22
CA VAL A 112 -3.18 3.18 13.17
C VAL A 112 -1.86 3.67 13.76
N TYR A 113 -1.89 4.52 14.79
CA TYR A 113 -0.67 4.95 15.49
C TYR A 113 0.17 3.75 15.99
N ASN A 114 -0.47 2.79 16.66
CA ASN A 114 0.23 1.62 17.18
C ASN A 114 0.67 0.66 16.07
N GLU A 115 -0.15 0.47 15.05
CA GLU A 115 0.17 -0.34 13.87
C GLU A 115 1.41 0.19 13.17
N MET A 116 1.45 1.48 12.88
CA MET A 116 2.57 2.10 12.17
C MET A 116 3.86 2.14 13.00
N ARG A 117 3.76 2.24 14.33
CA ARG A 117 4.93 2.02 15.20
C ARG A 117 5.52 0.62 15.02
N GLY A 118 4.68 -0.38 14.86
CA GLY A 118 5.11 -1.75 14.57
C GLY A 118 5.68 -1.88 13.16
N ALA A 119 4.95 -1.42 12.15
CA ALA A 119 5.31 -1.54 10.74
C ALA A 119 6.66 -0.88 10.39
N LEU A 120 6.91 0.33 10.93
CA LEU A 120 8.13 1.10 10.69
C LEU A 120 9.28 0.79 11.68
N SER A 121 9.13 -0.21 12.55
CA SER A 121 10.19 -0.60 13.49
C SER A 121 11.34 -1.37 12.81
N GLY A 122 11.06 -2.07 11.71
CA GLY A 122 12.02 -2.90 10.99
C GLY A 122 13.02 -2.10 10.14
N ALA A 123 14.26 -2.60 10.02
CA ALA A 123 15.31 -2.00 9.20
C ALA A 123 14.87 -1.85 7.74
N ASP A 124 14.25 -2.89 7.17
CA ASP A 124 13.82 -2.90 5.76
C ASP A 124 12.80 -1.81 5.46
N ALA A 125 11.79 -1.65 6.31
CA ALA A 125 10.78 -0.61 6.13
C ALA A 125 11.40 0.80 6.21
N GLN A 126 12.30 1.03 7.16
CA GLN A 126 13.00 2.33 7.30
C GLN A 126 13.88 2.64 6.09
N VAL A 127 14.61 1.65 5.56
CA VAL A 127 15.45 1.83 4.37
C VAL A 127 14.62 2.05 3.11
N GLN A 128 13.56 1.28 2.91
CA GLN A 128 12.65 1.45 1.76
C GLN A 128 11.97 2.82 1.78
N ASN A 129 11.49 3.26 2.95
CA ASN A 129 10.91 4.59 3.10
C ASN A 129 11.94 5.71 2.81
N ALA A 130 13.18 5.54 3.28
CA ALA A 130 14.26 6.49 2.97
C ALA A 130 14.58 6.56 1.46
N ILE A 131 14.54 5.43 0.75
CA ILE A 131 14.69 5.39 -0.72
C ILE A 131 13.55 6.15 -1.40
N LEU A 132 12.29 5.90 -1.01
CA LEU A 132 11.13 6.60 -1.57
C LEU A 132 11.20 8.10 -1.32
N THR A 133 11.48 8.50 -0.09
CA THR A 133 11.64 9.93 0.27
C THR A 133 12.74 10.60 -0.56
N ALA A 134 13.85 9.89 -0.83
CA ALA A 134 14.96 10.43 -1.60
C ALA A 134 14.64 10.49 -3.11
N LEU A 135 13.91 9.50 -3.66
CA LEU A 135 13.51 9.46 -5.08
C LEU A 135 12.39 10.46 -5.40
N TYR A 136 11.47 10.70 -4.45
CA TYR A 136 10.27 11.47 -4.65
C TYR A 136 10.14 12.65 -3.66
N PRO A 137 11.15 13.55 -3.56
CA PRO A 137 11.14 14.61 -2.54
C PRO A 137 9.96 15.59 -2.65
N ASP A 138 9.42 15.77 -3.87
CA ASP A 138 8.46 16.83 -4.18
C ASP A 138 7.03 16.31 -4.41
N THR A 139 6.79 15.00 -4.24
CA THR A 139 5.50 14.38 -4.52
C THR A 139 5.01 13.51 -3.35
N VAL A 140 3.75 13.08 -3.43
CA VAL A 140 3.12 12.20 -2.43
C VAL A 140 3.84 10.86 -2.26
N TYR A 141 4.55 10.40 -3.27
CA TYR A 141 5.28 9.12 -3.23
C TYR A 141 6.51 9.14 -2.32
N GLY A 142 6.99 10.33 -1.93
CA GLY A 142 8.04 10.48 -0.92
C GLY A 142 7.50 10.62 0.51
N LYS A 143 6.18 10.48 0.71
CA LYS A 143 5.53 10.53 2.03
C LYS A 143 5.16 9.13 2.48
N GLU A 144 5.13 8.92 3.80
CA GLU A 144 4.63 7.68 4.39
C GLU A 144 3.11 7.72 4.48
N SER A 145 2.43 7.11 3.51
CA SER A 145 0.96 7.14 3.42
C SER A 145 0.27 6.42 4.57
N GLY A 146 0.90 5.41 5.15
CA GLY A 146 0.42 4.73 6.34
C GLY A 146 0.47 5.62 7.59
N GLY A 147 1.36 6.60 7.59
CA GLY A 147 1.61 7.55 8.66
C GLY A 147 2.92 7.29 9.42
N ASP A 148 3.75 8.32 9.56
CA ASP A 148 4.90 8.27 10.46
C ASP A 148 4.37 8.45 11.90
N PRO A 149 4.66 7.53 12.85
CA PRO A 149 4.22 7.65 14.23
C PRO A 149 4.61 8.95 14.94
N TYR A 150 5.63 9.63 14.44
CA TYR A 150 6.06 10.92 14.97
C TYR A 150 5.34 12.12 14.30
N GLU A 151 4.68 11.91 13.17
CA GLU A 151 3.86 12.92 12.50
C GLU A 151 2.35 12.70 12.71
N ILE A 152 1.88 11.46 12.90
CA ILE A 152 0.47 11.13 13.15
C ILE A 152 -0.16 12.02 14.24
N PRO A 153 0.51 12.32 15.40
CA PRO A 153 -0.09 13.17 16.43
C PRO A 153 -0.29 14.63 16.05
N SER A 154 0.20 15.07 14.89
CA SER A 154 -0.07 16.40 14.37
C SER A 154 -1.38 16.50 13.58
N LEU A 155 -2.00 15.37 13.20
CA LEU A 155 -3.26 15.35 12.48
C LEU A 155 -4.39 15.81 13.38
N THR A 156 -5.09 16.86 12.97
CA THR A 156 -6.28 17.35 13.68
C THR A 156 -7.54 16.62 13.19
N TYR A 157 -8.58 16.64 14.03
CA TYR A 157 -9.88 16.09 13.61
C TYR A 157 -10.50 16.89 12.46
N ASP A 158 -10.28 18.19 12.40
CA ASP A 158 -10.78 19.02 11.31
C ASP A 158 -10.08 18.70 9.99
N ASP A 159 -8.75 18.55 9.97
CA ASP A 159 -8.01 18.14 8.76
C ASP A 159 -8.43 16.74 8.29
N PHE A 160 -8.67 15.82 9.23
CA PHE A 160 -9.20 14.50 8.94
C PHE A 160 -10.58 14.56 8.26
N LEU A 161 -11.50 15.36 8.77
CA LEU A 161 -12.82 15.54 8.15
C LEU A 161 -12.74 16.26 6.80
N ASP A 162 -11.84 17.25 6.66
CA ASP A 162 -11.65 17.97 5.40
C ASP A 162 -11.09 17.07 4.31
N PHE A 163 -10.18 16.16 4.66
CA PHE A 163 -9.67 15.15 3.73
C PHE A 163 -10.79 14.24 3.21
N HIS A 164 -11.69 13.77 4.08
CA HIS A 164 -12.85 12.99 3.66
C HIS A 164 -13.77 13.82 2.75
N ARG A 165 -14.14 15.03 3.12
CA ARG A 165 -15.01 15.92 2.30
C ARG A 165 -14.42 16.16 0.92
N ARG A 166 -13.08 16.30 0.84
CA ARG A 166 -12.37 16.57 -0.40
C ARG A 166 -12.31 15.36 -1.31
N TYR A 167 -11.95 14.18 -0.79
CA TYR A 167 -11.60 13.05 -1.64
C TYR A 167 -12.65 11.95 -1.73
N TYR A 168 -13.54 11.80 -0.73
CA TYR A 168 -14.57 10.76 -0.70
C TYR A 168 -15.88 11.26 -1.32
N HIS A 169 -15.78 11.76 -2.53
CA HIS A 169 -16.90 12.28 -3.30
C HIS A 169 -17.12 11.42 -4.55
N PRO A 170 -18.39 11.21 -5.03
CA PRO A 170 -18.63 10.45 -6.26
C PRO A 170 -17.85 10.92 -7.48
N SER A 171 -17.57 12.23 -7.62
CA SER A 171 -16.75 12.77 -8.71
C SER A 171 -15.29 12.32 -8.69
N ASN A 172 -14.81 11.74 -7.59
CA ASN A 172 -13.47 11.16 -7.41
C ASN A 172 -13.50 9.64 -7.23
N ALA A 173 -14.67 9.01 -7.37
CA ALA A 173 -14.84 7.59 -7.11
C ALA A 173 -14.62 6.75 -8.36
N TYR A 174 -13.95 5.63 -8.18
CA TYR A 174 -13.70 4.59 -9.18
C TYR A 174 -14.46 3.33 -8.75
N ILE A 175 -15.59 3.02 -9.42
CA ILE A 175 -16.43 1.88 -9.09
C ILE A 175 -16.23 0.79 -10.14
N PHE A 176 -15.82 -0.40 -9.70
CA PHE A 176 -15.58 -1.56 -10.55
C PHE A 176 -16.48 -2.72 -10.12
N LEU A 177 -17.24 -3.26 -11.04
CA LEU A 177 -18.10 -4.43 -10.85
C LEU A 177 -17.61 -5.57 -11.74
N TYR A 178 -17.39 -6.74 -11.15
CA TYR A 178 -16.94 -7.93 -11.87
C TYR A 178 -17.73 -9.17 -11.46
N GLY A 179 -18.10 -9.99 -12.44
CA GLY A 179 -18.76 -11.28 -12.25
C GLY A 179 -20.10 -11.38 -12.93
N GLN A 180 -20.81 -12.47 -12.68
CA GLN A 180 -22.17 -12.69 -13.18
C GLN A 180 -23.18 -11.97 -12.26
N VAL A 181 -23.40 -10.69 -12.51
CA VAL A 181 -24.32 -9.86 -11.75
C VAL A 181 -25.36 -9.23 -12.67
N ASP A 182 -26.55 -8.97 -12.15
CA ASP A 182 -27.51 -8.08 -12.82
C ASP A 182 -26.97 -6.65 -12.74
N LEU A 183 -26.19 -6.28 -13.76
CA LEU A 183 -25.51 -4.99 -13.81
C LEU A 183 -26.49 -3.82 -13.76
N ALA A 184 -27.64 -3.91 -14.47
CA ALA A 184 -28.64 -2.84 -14.48
C ALA A 184 -29.21 -2.59 -13.07
N ARG A 185 -29.51 -3.65 -12.34
CA ARG A 185 -29.99 -3.55 -10.95
C ARG A 185 -28.93 -2.95 -10.03
N ARG A 186 -27.64 -3.34 -10.20
CA ARG A 186 -26.54 -2.80 -9.37
C ARG A 186 -26.30 -1.33 -9.65
N LEU A 187 -26.23 -0.94 -10.91
CA LEU A 187 -26.08 0.46 -11.30
C LEU A 187 -27.24 1.33 -10.81
N LYS A 188 -28.48 0.79 -10.87
CA LYS A 188 -29.64 1.46 -10.34
C LYS A 188 -29.53 1.70 -8.83
N LEU A 189 -29.16 0.69 -8.05
CA LEU A 189 -28.95 0.83 -6.60
C LEU A 189 -27.87 1.86 -6.29
N ILE A 190 -26.70 1.76 -6.94
CA ILE A 190 -25.59 2.71 -6.74
C ILE A 190 -26.05 4.14 -7.06
N HIS A 191 -26.79 4.31 -8.15
CA HIS A 191 -27.28 5.64 -8.55
C HIS A 191 -28.34 6.17 -7.59
N GLU A 192 -29.44 5.42 -7.35
CA GLU A 192 -30.57 5.89 -6.58
C GLU A 192 -30.28 6.07 -5.10
N ASP A 193 -29.51 5.15 -4.50
CA ASP A 193 -29.25 5.17 -3.06
C ASP A 193 -28.05 6.06 -2.67
N TYR A 194 -27.14 6.34 -3.63
CA TYR A 194 -25.90 7.06 -3.35
C TYR A 194 -25.64 8.21 -4.29
N LEU A 195 -25.33 7.97 -5.59
CA LEU A 195 -24.77 8.99 -6.47
C LEU A 195 -25.73 10.14 -6.77
N SER A 196 -27.05 9.87 -6.86
CA SER A 196 -28.07 10.90 -7.15
C SER A 196 -28.22 11.95 -6.05
N HIS A 197 -27.63 11.74 -4.89
CA HIS A 197 -27.67 12.67 -3.77
C HIS A 197 -26.54 13.69 -3.78
N TYR A 198 -25.65 13.61 -4.77
CA TYR A 198 -24.51 14.49 -4.90
C TYR A 198 -24.58 15.28 -6.21
N GLU A 199 -24.25 16.54 -6.13
CA GLU A 199 -23.97 17.36 -7.31
C GLU A 199 -22.54 17.14 -7.80
N PRO A 200 -22.26 17.22 -9.11
CA PRO A 200 -20.89 17.13 -9.60
C PRO A 200 -19.97 18.14 -8.93
N LEU A 201 -18.81 17.69 -8.48
CA LEU A 201 -17.80 18.51 -7.86
C LEU A 201 -16.55 18.57 -8.76
N ASP A 202 -16.10 19.79 -9.04
CA ASP A 202 -14.78 20.00 -9.65
C ASP A 202 -13.75 19.99 -8.51
N LEU A 203 -13.05 18.87 -8.37
CA LEU A 203 -12.05 18.68 -7.33
C LEU A 203 -10.68 18.36 -7.95
N ASP A 204 -9.65 18.90 -7.35
CA ASP A 204 -8.27 18.59 -7.70
C ASP A 204 -7.78 17.40 -6.86
N SER A 205 -7.66 16.24 -7.48
CA SER A 205 -6.98 15.04 -6.98
C SER A 205 -5.82 14.64 -7.88
N SER A 206 -5.29 15.58 -8.66
CA SER A 206 -4.19 15.33 -9.59
C SER A 206 -2.95 14.80 -8.87
N LEU A 207 -2.24 13.90 -9.58
CA LEU A 207 -1.02 13.28 -9.08
C LEU A 207 0.19 13.91 -9.78
N ALA A 208 1.05 14.52 -9.00
CA ALA A 208 2.24 15.17 -9.54
C ALA A 208 3.30 14.14 -9.93
N VAL A 209 3.97 14.40 -11.06
CA VAL A 209 5.15 13.67 -11.51
C VAL A 209 6.39 14.29 -10.88
N GLN A 210 7.24 13.47 -10.25
CA GLN A 210 8.53 13.93 -9.75
C GLN A 210 9.42 14.34 -10.93
N ALA A 211 9.86 15.59 -10.92
CA ALA A 211 10.76 16.08 -11.94
C ALA A 211 12.11 15.34 -11.91
N PRO A 212 12.72 15.03 -13.08
CA PRO A 212 14.01 14.35 -13.13
C PRO A 212 15.10 15.14 -12.41
N PHE A 213 16.00 14.44 -11.73
CA PHE A 213 17.18 15.07 -11.17
C PHE A 213 18.16 15.49 -12.27
N ALA A 214 18.96 16.52 -12.01
CA ALA A 214 20.02 16.93 -12.92
C ALA A 214 21.23 15.97 -12.87
N ALA A 215 21.42 15.27 -11.74
CA ALA A 215 22.45 14.26 -11.52
C ALA A 215 22.04 13.32 -10.40
N ALA A 216 22.67 12.16 -10.30
CA ALA A 216 22.49 11.22 -9.21
C ALA A 216 22.70 11.89 -7.85
N LYS A 217 21.87 11.54 -6.86
CA LYS A 217 21.98 12.01 -5.47
C LYS A 217 22.58 10.93 -4.58
N GLU A 218 23.48 11.32 -3.71
CA GLU A 218 23.98 10.49 -2.63
C GLU A 218 23.27 10.86 -1.32
N VAL A 219 22.76 9.85 -0.60
CA VAL A 219 22.00 10.02 0.63
C VAL A 219 22.54 9.09 1.70
N GLU A 220 22.83 9.63 2.88
CA GLU A 220 23.18 8.84 4.06
C GLU A 220 22.05 8.93 5.08
N VAL A 221 21.61 7.77 5.59
CA VAL A 221 20.58 7.67 6.63
C VAL A 221 21.02 6.67 7.70
N THR A 222 20.34 6.72 8.83
CA THR A 222 20.45 5.66 9.83
C THR A 222 19.14 4.93 9.97
N TYR A 223 19.17 3.68 10.37
CA TYR A 223 18.00 2.88 10.75
C TYR A 223 18.17 2.29 12.15
N SER A 224 17.04 2.02 12.83
CA SER A 224 17.07 1.45 14.18
C SER A 224 17.60 0.03 14.17
N ALA A 225 18.54 -0.25 15.06
CA ALA A 225 19.13 -1.57 15.21
C ALA A 225 19.34 -1.92 16.71
N ALA A 226 19.38 -3.21 16.99
CA ALA A 226 19.81 -3.67 18.32
C ALA A 226 21.30 -3.37 18.54
N PRO A 227 21.76 -3.22 19.79
CA PRO A 227 23.17 -2.90 20.07
C PRO A 227 24.19 -3.91 19.48
N GLU A 228 23.83 -5.16 19.37
CA GLU A 228 24.61 -6.22 18.75
C GLU A 228 24.71 -6.08 17.24
N ASP A 229 23.67 -5.61 16.58
CA ASP A 229 23.58 -5.45 15.12
C ASP A 229 24.29 -4.18 14.63
N SER A 230 24.62 -3.25 15.53
CA SER A 230 25.31 -2.01 15.16
C SER A 230 26.82 -2.15 15.00
N LYS A 231 27.37 -3.36 15.12
CA LYS A 231 28.81 -3.51 15.34
C LYS A 231 29.64 -3.80 14.08
N VAL A 232 29.17 -4.60 13.12
CA VAL A 232 29.97 -4.95 11.93
C VAL A 232 29.07 -5.42 10.79
N ASN A 233 29.29 -4.89 9.58
CA ASN A 233 28.71 -5.38 8.33
C ASN A 233 27.17 -5.49 8.36
N LYS A 234 26.52 -4.49 8.93
CA LYS A 234 25.06 -4.38 8.95
C LYS A 234 24.55 -3.16 8.17
N ASP A 235 25.47 -2.43 7.53
CA ASP A 235 25.08 -1.36 6.64
C ASP A 235 24.30 -1.92 5.44
N GLN A 236 23.43 -1.10 4.86
CA GLN A 236 22.74 -1.40 3.63
C GLN A 236 23.10 -0.36 2.58
N LEU A 237 23.35 -0.80 1.36
CA LEU A 237 23.62 0.06 0.22
C LEU A 237 22.52 -0.11 -0.80
N ALA A 238 21.97 1.00 -1.31
CA ALA A 238 20.95 0.95 -2.33
C ALA A 238 21.33 1.79 -3.56
N TYR A 239 21.01 1.25 -4.72
CA TYR A 239 21.06 1.92 -6.02
C TYR A 239 19.63 1.92 -6.56
N ALA A 240 18.99 3.08 -6.56
CA ALA A 240 17.60 3.22 -6.94
C ALA A 240 17.37 4.35 -7.94
N LEU A 241 16.39 4.21 -8.83
CA LEU A 241 16.08 5.19 -9.86
C LEU A 241 14.60 5.17 -10.22
N ILE A 242 14.12 6.20 -10.93
CA ILE A 242 12.81 6.19 -11.57
C ILE A 242 12.98 5.65 -13.00
N PHE A 243 12.45 4.45 -13.24
CA PHE A 243 12.63 3.71 -14.48
C PHE A 243 11.70 4.18 -15.61
N GLY A 244 10.46 4.50 -15.28
CA GLY A 244 9.43 4.83 -16.26
C GLY A 244 8.14 5.30 -15.61
N SER A 245 7.03 5.18 -16.37
CA SER A 245 5.69 5.58 -15.91
C SER A 245 4.71 4.41 -16.05
N ARG A 246 3.82 4.25 -15.06
CA ARG A 246 2.72 3.28 -15.11
C ARG A 246 1.64 3.62 -16.14
N THR A 247 1.66 4.82 -16.70
CA THR A 247 0.82 5.14 -17.88
C THR A 247 1.26 4.33 -19.12
N SER A 248 2.42 3.69 -19.08
CA SER A 248 2.91 2.74 -20.09
C SER A 248 2.98 1.33 -19.50
N LEU A 249 2.03 0.47 -19.85
CA LEU A 249 2.04 -0.92 -19.41
C LEU A 249 3.29 -1.68 -19.90
N ARG A 250 3.85 -1.28 -21.06
CA ARG A 250 5.14 -1.82 -21.51
C ARG A 250 6.29 -1.46 -20.57
N ASP A 251 6.31 -0.23 -20.04
CA ASP A 251 7.35 0.19 -19.09
C ASP A 251 7.27 -0.61 -17.79
N LEU A 252 6.02 -0.85 -17.31
CA LEU A 252 5.78 -1.66 -16.13
C LEU A 252 6.31 -3.09 -16.33
N PHE A 253 5.89 -3.76 -17.41
CA PHE A 253 6.36 -5.12 -17.70
C PHE A 253 7.86 -5.21 -17.97
N LEU A 254 8.44 -4.19 -18.57
CA LEU A 254 9.89 -4.14 -18.78
C LEU A 254 10.64 -4.00 -17.45
N ALA A 255 10.16 -3.16 -16.54
CA ALA A 255 10.74 -3.03 -15.20
C ALA A 255 10.65 -4.34 -14.43
N ASP A 256 9.46 -4.99 -14.42
CA ASP A 256 9.25 -6.28 -13.76
C ASP A 256 10.13 -7.37 -14.36
N LEU A 257 10.23 -7.41 -15.69
CA LEU A 257 11.08 -8.36 -16.42
C LEU A 257 12.56 -8.22 -16.03
N LEU A 258 13.07 -6.99 -16.05
CA LEU A 258 14.47 -6.74 -15.70
C LEU A 258 14.74 -6.98 -14.22
N THR A 259 13.80 -6.66 -13.35
CA THR A 259 13.87 -6.95 -11.91
C THR A 259 13.96 -8.46 -11.66
N ASP A 260 13.01 -9.24 -12.19
CA ASP A 260 12.98 -10.69 -11.99
C ASP A 260 14.20 -11.38 -12.61
N ALA A 261 14.53 -11.07 -13.86
CA ALA A 261 15.63 -11.73 -14.58
C ALA A 261 17.01 -11.34 -14.04
N LEU A 262 17.24 -10.04 -13.78
CA LEU A 262 18.60 -9.55 -13.52
C LEU A 262 18.96 -9.51 -12.04
N ILE A 263 17.95 -9.39 -11.15
CA ILE A 263 18.17 -9.16 -9.71
C ILE A 263 17.60 -10.34 -8.89
N ASP A 264 16.31 -10.67 -9.01
CA ASP A 264 15.65 -11.60 -8.10
C ASP A 264 15.93 -13.07 -8.42
N SER A 265 16.16 -13.39 -9.69
CA SER A 265 16.61 -14.73 -10.09
C SER A 265 17.93 -15.12 -9.40
N GLN A 266 18.03 -16.37 -8.96
CA GLN A 266 19.30 -16.89 -8.43
C GLN A 266 20.44 -16.86 -9.48
N ALA A 267 20.09 -16.90 -10.76
CA ALA A 267 21.00 -16.76 -11.89
C ALA A 267 21.14 -15.29 -12.34
N GLY A 268 20.50 -14.35 -11.65
CA GLY A 268 20.52 -12.93 -12.01
C GLY A 268 21.93 -12.34 -12.04
N PRO A 269 22.35 -11.76 -13.16
CA PRO A 269 23.75 -11.31 -13.33
C PRO A 269 24.15 -10.20 -12.35
N ILE A 270 23.23 -9.34 -11.93
CA ILE A 270 23.51 -8.29 -10.93
C ILE A 270 23.73 -8.92 -9.55
N ARG A 271 22.86 -9.84 -9.15
CA ARG A 271 23.03 -10.60 -7.90
C ARG A 271 24.35 -11.37 -7.88
N GLN A 272 24.71 -12.01 -8.99
CA GLN A 272 25.95 -12.76 -9.09
C GLN A 272 27.18 -11.86 -9.01
N ALA A 273 27.19 -10.71 -9.72
CA ALA A 273 28.29 -9.75 -9.70
C ALA A 273 28.56 -9.22 -8.28
N LEU A 274 27.51 -8.85 -7.56
CA LEU A 274 27.62 -8.39 -6.17
C LEU A 274 28.11 -9.50 -5.23
N ARG A 275 27.62 -10.72 -5.39
CA ARG A 275 28.07 -11.89 -4.62
C ARG A 275 29.53 -12.22 -4.87
N GLU A 276 29.99 -12.18 -6.12
CA GLU A 276 31.39 -12.44 -6.50
C GLU A 276 32.32 -11.34 -5.95
N ALA A 277 31.85 -10.10 -5.92
CA ALA A 277 32.55 -8.98 -5.29
C ALA A 277 32.51 -9.04 -3.75
N GLY A 278 31.73 -9.94 -3.14
CA GLY A 278 31.54 -10.01 -1.68
C GLY A 278 30.85 -8.78 -1.10
N ILE A 279 29.88 -8.20 -1.84
CA ILE A 279 29.10 -7.03 -1.43
C ILE A 279 27.68 -7.46 -1.10
N GLY A 280 27.32 -7.34 0.18
CA GLY A 280 26.04 -7.78 0.73
C GLY A 280 25.96 -9.29 0.98
N ALA A 281 25.43 -9.66 2.14
CA ALA A 281 25.10 -11.05 2.43
C ALA A 281 23.80 -11.48 1.71
N ASP A 282 22.92 -10.49 1.44
CA ASP A 282 21.73 -10.65 0.61
C ASP A 282 21.58 -9.45 -0.33
N VAL A 283 21.02 -9.73 -1.52
CA VAL A 283 20.72 -8.72 -2.55
C VAL A 283 19.25 -8.83 -2.89
N GLN A 284 18.53 -7.73 -2.81
CA GLN A 284 17.09 -7.66 -3.08
C GLN A 284 16.81 -6.57 -4.11
N SER A 285 15.77 -6.76 -4.89
CA SER A 285 15.19 -5.69 -5.69
C SER A 285 14.43 -4.70 -4.81
N PHE A 286 14.23 -3.50 -5.35
CA PHE A 286 13.36 -2.49 -4.79
C PHE A 286 12.35 -2.04 -5.83
N SER A 287 11.08 -2.07 -5.47
CA SER A 287 9.97 -1.54 -6.26
C SER A 287 8.88 -1.00 -5.34
N SER A 288 8.02 -0.15 -5.85
CA SER A 288 6.86 0.38 -5.12
C SER A 288 5.74 0.74 -6.09
N ASP A 289 4.52 0.84 -5.58
CA ASP A 289 3.39 1.38 -6.34
C ASP A 289 3.53 2.89 -6.57
N GLY A 290 2.77 3.41 -7.54
CA GLY A 290 2.70 4.83 -7.84
C GLY A 290 2.76 5.14 -9.34
N LEU A 291 2.50 6.39 -9.70
CA LEU A 291 2.48 6.87 -11.09
C LEU A 291 3.79 6.63 -11.85
N GLN A 292 4.93 6.84 -11.18
CA GLN A 292 6.25 6.56 -11.73
C GLN A 292 6.79 5.26 -11.12
N ILE A 293 7.49 4.48 -11.92
CA ILE A 293 7.99 3.16 -11.58
C ILE A 293 9.39 3.30 -10.95
N PRO A 294 9.56 3.09 -9.64
CA PRO A 294 10.89 2.97 -9.06
C PRO A 294 11.47 1.59 -9.40
N PHE A 295 12.78 1.58 -9.61
CA PHE A 295 13.57 0.38 -9.83
C PHE A 295 14.83 0.48 -8.99
N GLY A 296 15.20 -0.58 -8.28
CA GLY A 296 16.39 -0.50 -7.45
C GLY A 296 16.94 -1.85 -7.00
N ILE A 297 18.13 -1.76 -6.41
CA ILE A 297 18.90 -2.86 -5.86
C ILE A 297 19.30 -2.47 -4.45
N ILE A 298 19.09 -3.36 -3.49
CA ILE A 298 19.52 -3.20 -2.11
C ILE A 298 20.47 -4.33 -1.76
N ALA A 299 21.72 -4.00 -1.42
CA ALA A 299 22.68 -4.93 -0.84
C ALA A 299 22.64 -4.79 0.69
N LYS A 300 22.22 -5.86 1.37
CA LYS A 300 22.06 -5.91 2.81
C LYS A 300 23.29 -6.55 3.49
N ASP A 301 23.45 -6.24 4.76
CA ASP A 301 24.54 -6.80 5.58
C ASP A 301 25.91 -6.62 4.92
N THR A 302 26.26 -5.38 4.61
CA THR A 302 27.51 -4.98 3.98
C THR A 302 28.24 -3.93 4.83
N ASP A 303 29.36 -3.41 4.33
CA ASP A 303 30.11 -2.29 4.91
C ASP A 303 29.89 -1.03 4.08
N ALA A 304 29.50 0.07 4.70
CA ALA A 304 29.29 1.37 4.06
C ALA A 304 30.56 1.89 3.34
N ALA A 305 31.76 1.48 3.77
CA ALA A 305 32.99 1.80 3.09
C ALA A 305 33.08 1.19 1.67
N ARG A 306 32.26 0.18 1.37
CA ARG A 306 32.13 -0.47 0.07
C ARG A 306 31.18 0.23 -0.89
N LYS A 307 30.65 1.43 -0.56
CA LYS A 307 29.67 2.15 -1.39
C LYS A 307 30.18 2.35 -2.84
N ASP A 308 31.40 2.84 -3.00
CA ASP A 308 31.95 3.12 -4.33
C ASP A 308 32.18 1.83 -5.13
N ASP A 309 32.65 0.77 -4.49
CA ASP A 309 32.78 -0.57 -5.10
C ASP A 309 31.38 -1.11 -5.51
N PHE A 310 30.37 -0.92 -4.65
CA PHE A 310 28.98 -1.35 -4.94
C PHE A 310 28.45 -0.67 -6.20
N VAL A 311 28.57 0.66 -6.29
CA VAL A 311 28.14 1.42 -7.47
C VAL A 311 28.90 0.96 -8.71
N GLN A 312 30.24 0.82 -8.61
CA GLN A 312 31.05 0.38 -9.71
C GLN A 312 30.61 -1.02 -10.21
N VAL A 313 30.46 -1.99 -9.32
CA VAL A 313 30.05 -3.36 -9.68
C VAL A 313 28.68 -3.38 -10.36
N VAL A 314 27.69 -2.62 -9.82
CA VAL A 314 26.35 -2.52 -10.40
C VAL A 314 26.41 -1.90 -11.79
N GLU A 315 27.11 -0.77 -11.95
CA GLU A 315 27.19 -0.09 -13.24
C GLU A 315 28.01 -0.87 -14.29
N GLU A 316 29.07 -1.54 -13.89
CA GLU A 316 29.83 -2.42 -14.79
C GLU A 316 29.02 -3.61 -15.26
N ALA A 317 28.24 -4.22 -14.36
CA ALA A 317 27.33 -5.31 -14.71
C ALA A 317 26.24 -4.84 -15.69
N PHE A 318 25.59 -3.70 -15.43
CA PHE A 318 24.62 -3.13 -16.38
C PHE A 318 25.28 -2.71 -17.71
N ARG A 319 26.50 -2.16 -17.69
CA ARG A 319 27.20 -1.81 -18.92
C ARG A 319 27.48 -3.05 -19.77
N LYS A 320 27.94 -4.13 -19.17
CA LYS A 320 28.13 -5.41 -19.86
C LYS A 320 26.80 -5.92 -20.45
N LEU A 321 25.70 -5.88 -19.71
CA LEU A 321 24.39 -6.26 -20.20
C LEU A 321 23.89 -5.35 -21.34
N ALA A 322 24.20 -4.05 -21.29
CA ALA A 322 23.86 -3.12 -22.35
C ALA A 322 24.65 -3.36 -23.64
N GLU A 323 25.91 -3.82 -23.56
CA GLU A 323 26.81 -4.06 -24.69
C GLU A 323 26.64 -5.46 -25.29
N GLU A 324 26.58 -6.48 -24.45
CA GLU A 324 26.51 -7.89 -24.86
C GLU A 324 25.07 -8.43 -25.02
N GLY A 325 24.10 -7.74 -24.42
CA GLY A 325 22.71 -8.20 -24.23
C GLY A 325 22.58 -9.13 -23.02
N PRO A 326 21.43 -9.09 -22.31
CA PRO A 326 21.09 -10.09 -21.29
C PRO A 326 20.86 -11.48 -21.90
N ASP A 327 21.04 -12.51 -21.08
CA ASP A 327 20.75 -13.89 -21.47
C ASP A 327 19.28 -14.04 -21.90
N LYS A 328 19.10 -14.49 -23.14
CA LYS A 328 17.78 -14.59 -23.79
C LYS A 328 16.88 -15.62 -23.10
N ASP A 329 17.40 -16.77 -22.70
CA ASP A 329 16.62 -17.83 -22.10
C ASP A 329 16.15 -17.41 -20.70
N LEU A 330 16.99 -16.69 -19.96
CA LEU A 330 16.63 -16.13 -18.66
C LEU A 330 15.51 -15.07 -18.80
N LEU A 331 15.62 -14.18 -19.77
CA LEU A 331 14.58 -13.17 -20.06
C LEU A 331 13.25 -13.83 -20.46
N LEU A 332 13.28 -14.83 -21.35
CA LEU A 332 12.08 -15.54 -21.77
C LEU A 332 11.44 -16.32 -20.62
N ALA A 333 12.24 -16.91 -19.71
CA ALA A 333 11.71 -17.58 -18.52
C ALA A 333 10.99 -16.59 -17.60
N SER A 334 11.57 -15.41 -17.34
CA SER A 334 10.96 -14.36 -16.55
C SER A 334 9.71 -13.78 -17.22
N LEU A 335 9.74 -13.53 -18.52
CA LEU A 335 8.57 -13.05 -19.26
C LEU A 335 7.42 -14.06 -19.22
N ASN A 336 7.71 -15.36 -19.37
CA ASN A 336 6.71 -16.41 -19.26
C ASN A 336 6.10 -16.51 -17.85
N LYS A 337 6.88 -16.27 -16.80
CA LYS A 337 6.41 -16.20 -15.41
C LYS A 337 5.45 -15.02 -15.22
N ILE A 338 5.78 -13.83 -15.74
CA ILE A 338 4.90 -12.66 -15.70
C ILE A 338 3.60 -12.94 -16.46
N GLU A 339 3.70 -13.44 -17.71
CA GLU A 339 2.53 -13.77 -18.53
C GLU A 339 1.63 -14.80 -17.84
N PHE A 340 2.21 -15.82 -17.20
CA PHE A 340 1.46 -16.84 -16.46
C PHE A 340 0.74 -16.23 -15.25
N ALA A 341 1.41 -15.34 -14.49
CA ALA A 341 0.79 -14.66 -13.36
C ALA A 341 -0.43 -13.82 -13.75
N TYR A 342 -0.34 -13.09 -14.88
CA TYR A 342 -1.46 -12.32 -15.41
C TYR A 342 -2.61 -13.20 -15.91
N ARG A 343 -2.32 -14.29 -16.66
CA ARG A 343 -3.33 -15.25 -17.15
C ARG A 343 -4.06 -15.96 -16.03
N GLU A 344 -3.34 -16.37 -14.99
CA GLU A 344 -3.92 -17.08 -13.84
C GLU A 344 -4.54 -16.11 -12.81
N CYS A 345 -4.40 -14.79 -12.99
CA CYS A 345 -4.81 -13.78 -12.01
C CYS A 345 -4.23 -14.08 -10.64
N GLN A 346 -2.92 -14.35 -10.58
CA GLN A 346 -2.24 -14.62 -9.31
C GLN A 346 -2.23 -13.36 -8.43
N GLY A 347 -2.47 -13.56 -7.15
CA GLY A 347 -2.56 -12.47 -6.18
C GLY A 347 -3.70 -12.73 -5.18
N PHE A 348 -4.34 -11.74 -4.70
CA PHE A 348 -5.33 -11.63 -3.62
C PHE A 348 -6.42 -12.73 -3.49
N GLY A 349 -6.27 -13.87 -4.12
CA GLY A 349 -7.18 -15.02 -4.00
C GLY A 349 -8.49 -14.92 -4.79
N THR A 350 -8.87 -13.75 -5.31
CA THR A 350 -10.08 -13.56 -6.11
C THR A 350 -9.79 -12.75 -7.38
N ARG A 351 -10.22 -13.29 -8.52
CA ARG A 351 -9.97 -12.68 -9.85
C ARG A 351 -10.48 -11.25 -9.96
N GLY A 352 -11.68 -10.98 -9.43
CA GLY A 352 -12.28 -9.65 -9.49
C GLY A 352 -11.44 -8.58 -8.78
N VAL A 353 -10.81 -8.93 -7.66
CA VAL A 353 -9.93 -8.02 -6.92
C VAL A 353 -8.64 -7.78 -7.71
N VAL A 354 -8.05 -8.82 -8.28
CA VAL A 354 -6.85 -8.69 -9.13
C VAL A 354 -7.12 -7.80 -10.34
N TYR A 355 -8.23 -8.03 -11.05
CA TYR A 355 -8.62 -7.18 -12.18
C TYR A 355 -8.87 -5.72 -11.78
N TYR A 356 -9.44 -5.51 -10.59
CA TYR A 356 -9.66 -4.16 -10.08
C TYR A 356 -8.34 -3.43 -9.81
N ILE A 357 -7.40 -4.09 -9.14
CA ILE A 357 -6.07 -3.52 -8.87
C ILE A 357 -5.32 -3.27 -10.18
N ASN A 358 -5.35 -4.22 -11.12
CA ASN A 358 -4.72 -4.04 -12.43
C ASN A 358 -5.37 -2.89 -13.21
N ALA A 359 -6.70 -2.72 -13.15
CA ALA A 359 -7.37 -1.61 -13.83
C ALA A 359 -6.88 -0.23 -13.33
N PHE A 360 -6.50 -0.14 -12.05
CA PHE A 360 -5.94 1.10 -11.48
C PHE A 360 -4.57 1.46 -12.04
N GLU A 361 -3.80 0.53 -12.61
CA GLU A 361 -2.51 0.82 -13.25
C GLU A 361 -2.62 1.81 -14.43
N SER A 362 -3.82 1.98 -14.98
CA SER A 362 -4.10 2.96 -16.02
C SER A 362 -5.20 3.94 -15.60
N TRP A 363 -6.30 3.43 -15.06
CA TRP A 363 -7.51 4.22 -14.78
C TRP A 363 -7.27 5.31 -13.74
N LEU A 364 -6.48 5.03 -12.71
CA LEU A 364 -6.13 6.02 -11.69
C LEU A 364 -5.35 7.21 -12.28
N TYR A 365 -4.63 6.99 -13.37
CA TYR A 365 -3.78 7.97 -14.04
C TYR A 365 -4.41 8.54 -15.33
N ASP A 366 -5.75 8.66 -15.33
CA ASP A 366 -6.56 9.22 -16.41
C ASP A 366 -6.56 8.41 -17.73
N GLY A 367 -6.06 7.17 -17.68
CA GLY A 367 -6.16 6.19 -18.76
C GLY A 367 -7.51 5.44 -18.75
N SER A 368 -7.70 4.55 -19.74
CA SER A 368 -8.86 3.66 -19.77
C SER A 368 -8.75 2.56 -18.69
N PRO A 369 -9.85 2.21 -17.99
CA PRO A 369 -9.85 1.08 -17.05
C PRO A 369 -9.52 -0.27 -17.72
N PHE A 370 -9.56 -0.33 -19.04
CA PHE A 370 -9.30 -1.55 -19.81
C PHE A 370 -7.85 -1.65 -20.30
N ASP A 371 -7.08 -0.56 -20.32
CA ASP A 371 -5.74 -0.56 -20.89
C ASP A 371 -4.84 -1.57 -20.18
N ALA A 372 -4.82 -1.59 -18.86
CA ALA A 372 -4.03 -2.53 -18.08
C ALA A 372 -4.57 -3.97 -18.05
N LEU A 373 -5.80 -4.19 -18.53
CA LEU A 373 -6.38 -5.53 -18.70
C LEU A 373 -6.02 -6.16 -20.06
N HIS A 374 -5.53 -5.37 -21.02
CA HIS A 374 -5.08 -5.82 -22.33
C HIS A 374 -3.56 -6.01 -22.36
N TYR A 375 -3.09 -6.95 -21.55
CA TYR A 375 -1.66 -7.21 -21.31
C TYR A 375 -0.95 -7.97 -22.43
N GLU A 376 -1.67 -8.61 -23.34
CA GLU A 376 -1.10 -9.51 -24.34
C GLU A 376 -0.19 -8.77 -25.34
N ALA A 377 -0.64 -7.60 -25.84
CA ALA A 377 0.12 -6.85 -26.83
C ALA A 377 1.44 -6.29 -26.28
N PRO A 378 1.51 -5.67 -25.08
CA PRO A 378 2.76 -5.27 -24.46
C PRO A 378 3.73 -6.43 -24.20
N LEU A 379 3.22 -7.60 -23.74
CA LEU A 379 4.05 -8.78 -23.53
C LEU A 379 4.59 -9.36 -24.83
N ALA A 380 3.77 -9.39 -25.89
CA ALA A 380 4.21 -9.83 -27.23
C ALA A 380 5.30 -8.90 -27.78
N ALA A 381 5.16 -7.59 -27.62
CA ALA A 381 6.18 -6.62 -28.02
C ALA A 381 7.51 -6.82 -27.27
N LEU A 382 7.45 -7.08 -25.95
CA LEU A 382 8.65 -7.40 -25.17
C LEU A 382 9.29 -8.71 -25.61
N ARG A 383 8.51 -9.71 -25.98
CA ARG A 383 9.02 -10.96 -26.52
C ARG A 383 9.79 -10.73 -27.84
N GLU A 384 9.25 -9.90 -28.74
CA GLU A 384 9.93 -9.49 -29.96
C GLU A 384 11.23 -8.71 -29.68
N ASP A 385 11.23 -7.85 -28.66
CA ASP A 385 12.43 -7.10 -28.25
C ASP A 385 13.52 -8.05 -27.72
N ILE A 386 13.14 -9.06 -26.92
CA ILE A 386 14.05 -10.11 -26.46
C ILE A 386 14.63 -10.89 -27.64
N GLU A 387 13.75 -11.36 -28.56
CA GLU A 387 14.16 -12.13 -29.73
C GLU A 387 15.12 -11.36 -30.64
N ALA A 388 14.93 -10.07 -30.75
CA ALA A 388 15.75 -9.17 -31.57
C ALA A 388 16.98 -8.60 -30.83
N GLY A 389 17.18 -8.92 -29.56
CA GLY A 389 18.32 -8.44 -28.75
C GLY A 389 18.30 -6.94 -28.47
N ARG A 390 17.10 -6.30 -28.41
CA ARG A 390 16.98 -4.83 -28.24
C ARG A 390 17.06 -4.34 -26.79
N LEU A 391 17.04 -5.21 -25.78
CA LEU A 391 16.97 -4.80 -24.40
C LEU A 391 18.26 -4.15 -23.87
N GLY A 392 19.40 -4.31 -24.54
CA GLY A 392 20.64 -3.61 -24.18
C GLY A 392 20.52 -2.09 -24.24
N GLU A 393 19.81 -1.56 -25.25
CA GLU A 393 19.57 -0.11 -25.40
C GLU A 393 18.63 0.41 -24.30
N GLU A 394 17.60 -0.36 -23.92
CA GLU A 394 16.70 -0.02 -22.80
C GLU A 394 17.45 0.03 -21.47
N ILE A 395 18.35 -0.93 -21.21
CA ILE A 395 19.21 -0.93 -20.02
C ILE A 395 20.11 0.30 -20.01
N ARG A 396 20.73 0.65 -21.13
CA ARG A 396 21.59 1.82 -21.24
C ARG A 396 20.82 3.10 -20.93
N SER A 397 19.74 3.35 -21.66
CA SER A 397 19.00 4.61 -21.59
C SER A 397 18.24 4.79 -20.26
N ARG A 398 17.60 3.72 -19.75
CA ARG A 398 16.74 3.80 -18.57
C ARG A 398 17.48 3.61 -17.25
N ILE A 399 18.64 2.94 -17.26
CA ILE A 399 19.40 2.66 -16.04
C ILE A 399 20.72 3.43 -16.02
N LEU A 400 21.59 3.21 -17.01
CA LEU A 400 22.95 3.79 -16.99
C LEU A 400 22.94 5.30 -17.20
N ASP A 401 22.28 5.77 -18.26
CA ASP A 401 22.24 7.19 -18.64
C ASP A 401 21.17 7.99 -17.91
N ASN A 402 20.37 7.34 -17.06
CA ASN A 402 19.30 7.98 -16.31
C ASN A 402 19.89 8.83 -15.16
N PRO A 403 19.66 10.15 -15.15
CA PRO A 403 20.18 11.02 -14.09
C PRO A 403 19.35 10.94 -12.79
N HIS A 404 18.10 10.43 -12.86
CA HIS A 404 17.21 10.35 -11.70
C HIS A 404 17.53 9.12 -10.85
N LYS A 405 18.69 9.17 -10.19
CA LYS A 405 19.21 8.10 -9.34
C LYS A 405 19.45 8.56 -7.92
N VAL A 406 19.32 7.63 -7.00
CA VAL A 406 19.71 7.76 -5.60
C VAL A 406 20.65 6.63 -5.23
N ILE A 407 21.81 6.98 -4.71
CA ILE A 407 22.74 6.06 -4.05
C ILE A 407 22.58 6.28 -2.56
N LEU A 408 22.00 5.30 -1.88
CA LEU A 408 21.69 5.42 -0.46
C LEU A 408 22.60 4.53 0.37
N THR A 409 23.16 5.09 1.43
CA THR A 409 23.89 4.38 2.47
C THR A 409 23.07 4.43 3.76
N ALA A 410 22.62 3.27 4.24
CA ALA A 410 21.90 3.16 5.49
C ALA A 410 22.75 2.46 6.55
N ARG A 411 22.97 3.12 7.69
CA ARG A 411 23.79 2.62 8.79
C ARG A 411 22.92 2.22 9.97
N PRO A 412 23.18 1.08 10.63
CA PRO A 412 22.50 0.72 11.86
C PRO A 412 22.88 1.68 13.00
N GLU A 413 21.88 2.17 13.69
CA GLU A 413 22.03 3.06 14.83
C GLU A 413 21.38 2.45 16.08
N ALA A 414 22.20 1.96 17.01
CA ALA A 414 21.71 1.38 18.26
C ALA A 414 20.95 2.41 19.10
N GLY A 415 19.78 2.01 19.60
CA GLY A 415 18.95 2.84 20.47
C GLY A 415 18.33 4.07 19.79
N LYS A 416 18.26 4.12 18.44
CA LYS A 416 17.63 5.23 17.72
C LYS A 416 16.15 5.37 18.10
N THR A 417 15.41 4.27 18.06
CA THR A 417 13.99 4.26 18.45
C THR A 417 13.83 4.65 19.93
N ASP A 418 14.66 4.09 20.84
CA ASP A 418 14.58 4.41 22.26
C ASP A 418 14.80 5.91 22.54
N ARG A 419 15.76 6.53 21.81
CA ARG A 419 15.99 7.98 21.95
C ARG A 419 14.83 8.81 21.42
N ARG A 420 14.23 8.41 20.29
CA ARG A 420 13.05 9.11 19.76
C ARG A 420 11.84 8.95 20.69
N ASP A 421 11.61 7.75 21.21
CA ASP A 421 10.54 7.47 22.17
C ASP A 421 10.75 8.22 23.49
N ALA A 422 11.99 8.30 23.98
CA ALA A 422 12.32 9.10 25.17
C ALA A 422 12.06 10.60 24.94
N ALA A 423 12.41 11.13 23.76
CA ALA A 423 12.12 12.51 23.43
C ALA A 423 10.60 12.80 23.39
N VAL A 424 9.80 11.90 22.79
CA VAL A 424 8.33 11.99 22.81
C VAL A 424 7.79 11.93 24.23
N ALA A 425 8.32 11.03 25.08
CA ALA A 425 7.90 10.93 26.48
C ALA A 425 8.22 12.20 27.28
N GLU A 426 9.38 12.82 27.02
CA GLU A 426 9.78 14.09 27.64
C GLU A 426 8.85 15.25 27.20
N GLU A 427 8.54 15.33 25.90
CA GLU A 427 7.59 16.30 25.34
C GLU A 427 6.20 16.15 25.98
N LEU A 428 5.69 14.92 26.05
CA LEU A 428 4.39 14.65 26.67
C LEU A 428 4.38 14.94 28.17
N ALA A 429 5.48 14.68 28.89
CA ALA A 429 5.62 15.03 30.30
C ALA A 429 5.61 16.55 30.50
N ALA A 430 6.31 17.29 29.64
CA ALA A 430 6.32 18.76 29.67
C ALA A 430 4.93 19.33 29.33
N TYR A 431 4.27 18.77 28.31
CA TYR A 431 2.89 19.16 27.97
C TYR A 431 1.94 18.92 29.14
N LYS A 432 1.95 17.72 29.73
CA LYS A 432 1.13 17.40 30.90
C LYS A 432 1.40 18.34 32.08
N ALA A 433 2.66 18.68 32.35
CA ALA A 433 3.03 19.61 33.39
C ALA A 433 2.54 21.05 33.16
N SER A 434 2.24 21.43 31.90
CA SER A 434 1.68 22.73 31.58
C SER A 434 0.16 22.82 31.72
N LEU A 435 -0.52 21.67 31.88
CA LEU A 435 -1.97 21.59 32.03
C LEU A 435 -2.43 21.93 33.43
N THR A 436 -3.60 22.50 33.57
CA THR A 436 -4.30 22.65 34.83
C THR A 436 -4.83 21.29 35.32
N GLU A 437 -5.13 21.19 36.64
CA GLU A 437 -5.75 19.98 37.21
C GLU A 437 -7.08 19.62 36.48
N ALA A 438 -7.86 20.61 36.06
CA ALA A 438 -9.11 20.39 35.30
C ALA A 438 -8.87 19.81 33.91
N GLU A 439 -7.83 20.27 33.21
CA GLU A 439 -7.44 19.73 31.90
C GLU A 439 -6.89 18.30 32.01
N VAL A 440 -6.07 18.02 33.02
CA VAL A 440 -5.60 16.67 33.29
C VAL A 440 -6.79 15.73 33.57
N GLN A 441 -7.75 16.18 34.41
CA GLN A 441 -8.95 15.40 34.68
C GLN A 441 -9.81 15.18 33.42
N ALA A 442 -9.89 16.16 32.55
CA ALA A 442 -10.60 16.01 31.25
C ALA A 442 -9.95 14.95 30.35
N LEU A 443 -8.62 14.86 30.31
CA LEU A 443 -7.91 13.78 29.58
C LEU A 443 -8.21 12.40 30.17
N VAL A 444 -8.24 12.28 31.51
CA VAL A 444 -8.62 11.02 32.18
C VAL A 444 -10.04 10.62 31.81
N GLU A 445 -10.97 11.56 31.85
CA GLU A 445 -12.37 11.30 31.50
C GLU A 445 -12.53 10.93 30.03
N GLU A 446 -11.80 11.58 29.10
CA GLU A 446 -11.80 11.24 27.68
C GLU A 446 -11.27 9.80 27.48
N THR A 447 -10.15 9.46 28.10
CA THR A 447 -9.59 8.10 28.05
C THR A 447 -10.60 7.05 28.54
N HIS A 448 -11.25 7.29 29.66
CA HIS A 448 -12.27 6.38 30.20
C HIS A 448 -13.49 6.27 29.29
N ARG A 449 -13.94 7.37 28.65
CA ARG A 449 -15.02 7.33 27.66
C ARG A 449 -14.66 6.46 26.45
N LEU A 450 -13.44 6.61 25.92
CA LEU A 450 -12.94 5.79 24.82
C LEU A 450 -12.89 4.30 25.17
N ILE A 451 -12.33 3.97 26.35
CA ILE A 451 -12.29 2.59 26.86
C ILE A 451 -13.71 2.04 27.02
N ALA A 452 -14.63 2.83 27.61
CA ALA A 452 -16.02 2.42 27.79
C ALA A 452 -16.74 2.20 26.45
N ARG A 453 -16.52 3.08 25.45
CA ARG A 453 -17.04 2.92 24.08
C ARG A 453 -16.52 1.64 23.42
N GLN A 454 -15.22 1.37 23.49
CA GLN A 454 -14.62 0.16 22.93
C GLN A 454 -15.22 -1.13 23.52
N ASN A 455 -15.43 -1.14 24.84
CA ASN A 455 -15.95 -2.31 25.55
C ASN A 455 -17.49 -2.43 25.55
N ARG A 456 -18.22 -1.39 25.13
CA ARG A 456 -19.68 -1.43 25.05
C ARG A 456 -20.14 -2.43 23.99
N ALA A 457 -21.06 -3.31 24.35
CA ALA A 457 -21.75 -4.13 23.35
C ALA A 457 -22.72 -3.26 22.51
N ASP A 458 -22.84 -3.57 21.22
CA ASP A 458 -23.87 -2.93 20.41
C ASP A 458 -25.27 -3.31 20.90
N THR A 459 -26.19 -2.35 20.86
CA THR A 459 -27.57 -2.58 21.28
C THR A 459 -28.31 -3.48 20.29
N PRO A 460 -29.44 -4.09 20.66
CA PRO A 460 -30.26 -4.84 19.71
C PRO A 460 -30.71 -4.01 18.50
N GLU A 461 -30.98 -2.72 18.70
CA GLU A 461 -31.38 -1.77 17.65
C GLU A 461 -30.23 -1.47 16.70
N GLU A 462 -29.04 -1.26 17.21
CA GLU A 462 -27.81 -1.08 16.38
C GLU A 462 -27.53 -2.34 15.56
N ARG A 463 -27.58 -3.52 16.18
CA ARG A 463 -27.38 -4.81 15.49
C ARG A 463 -28.45 -5.10 14.45
N ALA A 464 -29.70 -4.67 14.68
CA ALA A 464 -30.80 -4.85 13.73
C ALA A 464 -30.61 -4.02 12.44
N THR A 465 -29.69 -3.06 12.41
CA THR A 465 -29.35 -2.33 11.18
C THR A 465 -28.49 -3.14 10.21
N LEU A 466 -27.75 -4.14 10.71
CA LEU A 466 -26.91 -4.98 9.85
C LEU A 466 -27.75 -5.92 8.99
N PRO A 467 -27.35 -6.11 7.72
CA PRO A 467 -27.99 -7.09 6.87
C PRO A 467 -27.63 -8.51 7.33
N VAL A 468 -28.60 -9.40 7.35
CA VAL A 468 -28.44 -10.78 7.84
C VAL A 468 -28.78 -11.78 6.74
N LEU A 469 -27.96 -12.82 6.62
CA LEU A 469 -28.25 -14.00 5.81
C LEU A 469 -29.04 -15.01 6.65
N SER A 470 -29.98 -15.68 6.00
CA SER A 470 -30.68 -16.84 6.55
C SER A 470 -30.17 -18.14 5.94
N LEU A 471 -30.54 -19.27 6.51
CA LEU A 471 -30.18 -20.57 5.92
C LEU A 471 -30.76 -20.77 4.52
N ASP A 472 -31.88 -20.13 4.21
CA ASP A 472 -32.52 -20.19 2.89
C ASP A 472 -31.71 -19.41 1.82
N ASP A 473 -30.82 -18.52 2.23
CA ASP A 473 -29.94 -17.76 1.34
C ASP A 473 -28.68 -18.55 0.94
N ILE A 474 -28.46 -19.72 1.56
CA ILE A 474 -27.31 -20.57 1.33
C ILE A 474 -27.71 -21.70 0.36
N ASP A 475 -27.00 -21.81 -0.76
CA ASP A 475 -27.18 -22.95 -1.66
C ASP A 475 -26.69 -24.23 -0.97
N ALA A 476 -27.64 -25.13 -0.67
CA ALA A 476 -27.33 -26.42 -0.06
C ALA A 476 -26.73 -27.42 -1.04
N SER A 477 -26.69 -27.10 -2.35
CA SER A 477 -26.08 -27.96 -3.36
C SER A 477 -24.56 -27.80 -3.39
N ILE A 478 -23.86 -28.93 -3.37
CA ILE A 478 -22.39 -28.93 -3.60
C ILE A 478 -22.19 -29.03 -5.12
N PRO A 479 -21.55 -28.03 -5.75
CA PRO A 479 -21.21 -28.12 -7.17
C PRO A 479 -20.33 -29.34 -7.42
N ARG A 480 -20.80 -30.25 -8.25
CA ARG A 480 -20.00 -31.39 -8.68
C ARG A 480 -19.16 -30.99 -9.87
N VAL A 481 -17.84 -31.09 -9.71
CA VAL A 481 -16.94 -30.97 -10.86
C VAL A 481 -17.14 -32.20 -11.76
N PRO A 482 -17.51 -32.04 -13.04
CA PRO A 482 -17.56 -33.14 -13.97
C PRO A 482 -16.18 -33.79 -14.05
N THR A 483 -16.09 -35.06 -13.71
CA THR A 483 -14.85 -35.82 -13.79
C THR A 483 -15.05 -37.01 -14.73
N GLU A 484 -14.26 -37.07 -15.78
CA GLU A 484 -14.09 -38.31 -16.58
C GLU A 484 -12.93 -39.08 -15.99
N LYS A 485 -13.16 -40.38 -15.77
CA LYS A 485 -12.11 -41.28 -15.33
C LYS A 485 -11.70 -42.15 -16.50
N ASP A 486 -10.57 -41.86 -17.10
CA ASP A 486 -9.94 -42.73 -18.09
C ASP A 486 -9.02 -43.71 -17.38
N GLN A 487 -9.22 -45.00 -17.67
CA GLN A 487 -8.33 -46.04 -17.22
C GLN A 487 -7.20 -46.21 -18.24
N LEU A 488 -6.03 -45.73 -17.88
CA LEU A 488 -4.86 -45.89 -18.73
C LEU A 488 -4.41 -47.34 -18.74
N PRO A 489 -3.82 -47.88 -19.85
CA PRO A 489 -3.40 -49.26 -19.97
C PRO A 489 -2.36 -49.72 -18.94
N GLN A 490 -1.78 -48.79 -18.19
CA GLN A 490 -0.74 -49.06 -17.18
C GLN A 490 -1.22 -48.93 -15.73
N GLY A 491 -2.52 -48.84 -15.45
CA GLY A 491 -3.08 -48.84 -14.10
C GLY A 491 -3.95 -47.64 -13.76
#